data_b3b1ee9617ae00ab36b7ab014e6f9a5f
#
_entry.id   b3b1ee9617ae00ab36b7ab014e6f9a5f
#
_cell.length_a   1.000
_cell.length_b   1.000
_cell.length_c   1.000
_cell.angle_alpha   90.00
_cell.angle_beta   90.00
_cell.angle_gamma   90.00
#
_symmetry.space_group_name_H-M   'P 1'
#
loop_
_entity.id
_entity.type
_entity.pdbx_description
1 polymer ?
#
loop_
_entity_poly.entity_id
_entity_poly.type
_entity_poly.pdbx_seq_one_letter_code
_entity_poly.pdbx_strand_id
1 'polypeptide(L)'
;YFVAGGVYSDPGPYGDTEAAREYYNLMRGFAPTDDLDNPTAWIDSSSGTAVDTKFPLAGDPVAGTGSLDANPADRRMLINAGPFTLAAGDTQDVVTAVIGGLGDSYLTSVTDVKNTDAVAQTLFDDLFQSVPSSPPAPVVDVTPFEDQVLLDWSGLSSVSATESSNISGYAFEGYNVYQLPSATATADEAVRIGTFDLTNGVQTITGNVFLPEYGTTVEIPVQFGLDKGVKRQLLISQDYLTGGPLYPGSEYYFAVTAYNYNAEPPLIEDKALETALTPLYVRLEPASFGTRYSATA
;
A
#
# COMPACT_ATOMS: atom_id res chain seq x y z
N TYR A 1 26.17 13.01 0.13
CA TYR A 1 26.87 11.87 -0.48
C TYR A 1 28.38 11.99 -0.25
N PHE A 2 29.02 10.95 0.18
CA PHE A 2 30.48 10.86 0.31
C PHE A 2 30.95 9.42 0.04
N VAL A 3 32.19 9.28 -0.35
CA VAL A 3 32.79 8.04 -0.82
C VAL A 3 33.87 7.61 0.15
N ALA A 4 33.77 6.43 0.74
CA ALA A 4 34.86 5.85 1.51
C ALA A 4 36.07 5.58 0.56
N GLY A 5 37.25 6.16 0.90
CA GLY A 5 38.47 6.02 0.11
C GLY A 5 38.54 6.86 -1.18
N GLY A 6 37.66 7.86 -1.35
CA GLY A 6 37.73 8.83 -2.44
C GLY A 6 38.68 10.00 -2.16
N VAL A 7 38.52 11.11 -2.93
CA VAL A 7 39.26 12.34 -2.73
C VAL A 7 39.00 12.97 -1.35
N TYR A 8 37.79 12.72 -0.84
CA TYR A 8 37.37 13.14 0.49
C TYR A 8 37.18 11.92 1.37
N SER A 9 37.70 11.99 2.60
CA SER A 9 37.46 10.96 3.62
C SER A 9 36.06 11.09 4.21
N ASP A 10 35.56 9.99 4.77
CA ASP A 10 34.38 10.06 5.62
C ASP A 10 34.60 11.04 6.77
N PRO A 11 33.59 11.78 7.22
CA PRO A 11 33.64 12.51 8.48
C PRO A 11 34.08 11.60 9.62
N GLY A 12 34.81 12.15 10.56
CA GLY A 12 35.33 11.44 11.72
C GLY A 12 34.27 10.84 12.60
N PRO A 13 34.63 10.14 13.67
CA PRO A 13 33.69 9.42 14.53
C PRO A 13 32.72 10.36 15.24
N TYR A 14 31.53 9.86 15.51
CA TYR A 14 30.50 10.60 16.24
C TYR A 14 31.02 11.07 17.62
N GLY A 15 30.70 12.34 17.95
CA GLY A 15 31.13 12.99 19.18
C GLY A 15 32.38 13.83 19.05
N ASP A 16 33.05 13.81 17.90
CA ASP A 16 34.15 14.70 17.57
C ASP A 16 33.62 16.03 17.02
N THR A 17 34.22 17.14 17.46
CA THR A 17 33.86 18.51 17.01
C THR A 17 34.20 18.73 15.54
N GLU A 18 35.32 18.18 15.08
CA GLU A 18 35.72 18.26 13.67
C GLU A 18 34.74 17.51 12.79
N ALA A 19 34.39 16.26 13.15
CA ALA A 19 33.39 15.47 12.46
C ALA A 19 32.03 16.18 12.39
N ALA A 20 31.59 16.83 13.46
CA ALA A 20 30.34 17.59 13.47
C ALA A 20 30.33 18.73 12.45
N ARG A 21 31.48 19.43 12.26
CA ARG A 21 31.65 20.48 11.25
C ARG A 21 31.66 19.89 9.84
N GLU A 22 32.34 18.79 9.63
CA GLU A 22 32.39 18.09 8.35
C GLU A 22 30.98 17.63 7.93
N TYR A 23 30.20 17.03 8.83
CA TYR A 23 28.78 16.69 8.58
C TYR A 23 27.93 17.92 8.29
N TYR A 24 28.17 19.03 9.01
CA TYR A 24 27.43 20.27 8.75
C TYR A 24 27.75 20.87 7.37
N ASN A 25 28.98 20.80 6.91
CA ASN A 25 29.34 21.19 5.54
C ASN A 25 28.72 20.28 4.49
N LEU A 26 28.66 18.96 4.72
CA LEU A 26 27.93 18.03 3.86
C LEU A 26 26.44 18.40 3.76
N MET A 27 25.79 18.71 4.87
CA MET A 27 24.38 19.14 4.88
C MET A 27 24.15 20.45 4.11
N ARG A 28 25.15 21.32 4.06
CA ARG A 28 25.12 22.58 3.29
C ARG A 28 25.44 22.40 1.81
N GLY A 29 25.88 21.21 1.38
CA GLY A 29 26.26 20.90 -0.01
C GLY A 29 27.73 21.10 -0.32
N PHE A 30 28.59 21.12 0.68
CA PHE A 30 30.05 21.22 0.52
C PHE A 30 30.75 19.88 0.77
N ALA A 31 32.03 19.81 0.38
CA ALA A 31 32.85 18.66 0.72
C ALA A 31 33.03 18.54 2.25
N PRO A 32 33.29 17.31 2.77
CA PRO A 32 33.44 17.07 4.20
C PRO A 32 34.79 17.61 4.72
N THR A 33 34.82 18.91 4.94
CA THR A 33 35.94 19.64 5.58
C THR A 33 35.41 20.36 6.81
N ASP A 34 36.27 20.64 7.78
CA ASP A 34 35.89 21.20 9.06
C ASP A 34 35.86 22.74 9.10
N ASP A 35 36.31 23.42 8.01
CA ASP A 35 36.23 24.87 7.88
C ASP A 35 34.81 25.31 7.49
N LEU A 36 34.09 25.87 8.45
CA LEU A 36 32.74 26.36 8.24
C LEU A 36 32.68 27.75 7.60
N ASP A 37 33.73 28.53 7.75
CA ASP A 37 33.81 29.90 7.25
C ASP A 37 34.24 29.93 5.78
N ASN A 38 35.13 28.98 5.38
CA ASN A 38 35.59 28.82 4.01
C ASN A 38 35.37 27.36 3.54
N PRO A 39 34.12 26.95 3.34
CA PRO A 39 33.81 25.56 3.00
C PRO A 39 34.37 25.22 1.61
N THR A 40 34.84 23.98 1.47
CA THR A 40 35.38 23.47 0.21
C THR A 40 34.25 23.02 -0.72
N ALA A 41 34.20 23.58 -1.93
CA ALA A 41 33.25 23.15 -2.95
C ALA A 41 33.57 21.72 -3.46
N TRP A 42 32.54 21.01 -3.92
CA TRP A 42 32.72 19.72 -4.59
C TRP A 42 33.48 19.89 -5.91
N ILE A 43 34.20 18.84 -6.27
CA ILE A 43 34.82 18.74 -7.60
C ILE A 43 33.92 17.88 -8.47
N ASP A 44 33.45 18.43 -9.58
CA ASP A 44 32.68 17.65 -10.58
C ASP A 44 33.59 16.63 -11.25
N SER A 45 33.21 15.36 -11.18
CA SER A 45 34.02 14.26 -11.72
C SER A 45 34.15 14.30 -13.24
N SER A 46 33.20 14.94 -13.95
CA SER A 46 33.20 15.03 -15.42
C SER A 46 34.11 16.18 -15.94
N SER A 47 34.15 17.30 -15.25
CA SER A 47 34.89 18.50 -15.65
C SER A 47 36.17 18.70 -14.87
N GLY A 48 36.34 18.09 -13.68
CA GLY A 48 37.45 18.31 -12.78
C GLY A 48 37.46 19.71 -12.13
N THR A 49 36.36 20.45 -12.20
CA THR A 49 36.23 21.80 -11.67
C THR A 49 35.36 21.87 -10.42
N ALA A 50 35.60 22.86 -9.57
CA ALA A 50 34.76 23.11 -8.41
C ALA A 50 33.35 23.54 -8.83
N VAL A 51 32.33 22.95 -8.19
CA VAL A 51 30.93 23.25 -8.45
C VAL A 51 30.18 23.54 -7.15
N ASP A 52 29.31 24.52 -7.20
CA ASP A 52 28.37 24.81 -6.13
C ASP A 52 27.12 23.97 -6.37
N THR A 53 27.04 22.82 -5.70
CA THR A 53 25.91 21.88 -5.85
C THR A 53 25.66 21.15 -4.56
N LYS A 54 24.36 20.89 -4.30
CA LYS A 54 23.91 19.98 -3.23
C LYS A 54 23.85 18.52 -3.71
N PHE A 55 24.06 18.27 -4.99
CA PHE A 55 23.98 16.96 -5.65
C PHE A 55 25.26 16.69 -6.45
N PRO A 56 26.36 16.33 -5.78
CA PRO A 56 27.67 16.21 -6.44
C PRO A 56 27.73 15.12 -7.52
N LEU A 57 26.82 14.14 -7.51
CA LEU A 57 26.70 13.09 -8.52
C LEU A 57 25.34 13.17 -9.22
N ALA A 58 25.02 14.33 -9.79
CA ALA A 58 23.74 14.61 -10.44
C ALA A 58 23.65 14.08 -11.89
N GLY A 59 24.59 13.23 -12.32
CA GLY A 59 24.59 12.66 -13.66
C GLY A 59 23.52 11.56 -13.84
N ASP A 60 23.20 11.29 -15.10
CA ASP A 60 22.27 10.23 -15.47
C ASP A 60 23.03 9.00 -16.01
N PRO A 61 23.13 7.91 -15.24
CA PRO A 61 23.83 6.71 -15.69
C PRO A 61 23.13 6.00 -16.87
N VAL A 62 21.81 6.20 -17.06
CA VAL A 62 21.06 5.63 -18.19
C VAL A 62 21.41 6.35 -19.48
N ALA A 63 21.47 7.69 -19.44
CA ALA A 63 21.88 8.52 -20.57
C ALA A 63 23.41 8.61 -20.73
N GLY A 64 24.19 8.23 -19.72
CA GLY A 64 25.65 8.35 -19.70
C GLY A 64 26.13 9.80 -19.68
N THR A 65 25.39 10.70 -19.03
CA THR A 65 25.65 12.15 -19.04
C THR A 65 25.85 12.70 -17.64
N GLY A 66 26.58 13.83 -17.55
CA GLY A 66 26.81 14.55 -16.30
C GLY A 66 27.84 13.90 -15.39
N SER A 67 27.84 14.32 -14.11
CA SER A 67 28.77 13.82 -13.09
C SER A 67 28.30 12.47 -12.58
N LEU A 68 29.01 11.41 -12.96
CA LEU A 68 28.69 10.03 -12.62
C LEU A 68 29.67 9.45 -11.59
N ASP A 69 29.19 8.56 -10.74
CA ASP A 69 30.04 7.70 -9.93
C ASP A 69 30.52 6.52 -10.76
N ALA A 70 31.74 6.62 -11.29
CA ALA A 70 32.28 5.63 -12.23
C ALA A 70 33.08 4.51 -11.56
N ASN A 71 33.45 4.65 -10.29
CA ASN A 71 34.31 3.70 -9.59
C ASN A 71 33.54 2.93 -8.52
N PRO A 72 33.45 1.59 -8.61
CA PRO A 72 32.83 0.78 -7.56
C PRO A 72 33.57 0.95 -6.23
N ALA A 73 32.86 1.28 -5.17
CA ALA A 73 33.36 1.34 -3.79
C ALA A 73 32.20 1.36 -2.81
N ASP A 74 32.48 1.26 -1.50
CA ASP A 74 31.50 1.55 -0.46
C ASP A 74 30.98 2.97 -0.61
N ARG A 75 29.66 3.10 -0.55
CA ARG A 75 28.97 4.39 -0.64
C ARG A 75 28.10 4.59 0.58
N ARG A 76 28.15 5.83 1.07
CA ARG A 76 27.25 6.32 2.10
C ARG A 76 26.52 7.53 1.57
N MET A 77 25.28 7.68 1.98
CA MET A 77 24.41 8.76 1.52
C MET A 77 23.90 9.53 2.73
N LEU A 78 23.99 10.84 2.64
CA LEU A 78 23.36 11.76 3.59
C LEU A 78 22.18 12.45 2.91
N ILE A 79 21.01 12.31 3.48
CA ILE A 79 19.80 13.03 3.06
C ILE A 79 19.42 13.96 4.21
N ASN A 80 19.16 15.21 3.90
CA ASN A 80 18.75 16.21 4.88
C ASN A 80 17.70 17.15 4.29
N ALA A 81 16.76 17.59 5.13
CA ALA A 81 15.80 18.63 4.84
C ALA A 81 16.20 19.92 5.56
N GLY A 82 15.99 21.06 4.91
CA GLY A 82 16.33 22.37 5.50
C GLY A 82 17.26 23.20 4.63
N PRO A 83 17.78 24.33 5.14
CA PRO A 83 17.57 24.83 6.51
C PRO A 83 16.16 25.41 6.73
N PHE A 84 15.60 25.25 7.92
CA PHE A 84 14.36 25.89 8.32
C PHE A 84 14.47 26.50 9.73
N THR A 85 13.64 27.50 10.02
CA THR A 85 13.57 28.13 11.34
C THR A 85 12.27 27.73 12.02
N LEU A 86 12.37 27.23 13.25
CA LEU A 86 11.22 26.93 14.10
C LEU A 86 11.05 28.00 15.18
N ALA A 87 9.91 28.66 15.22
CA ALA A 87 9.54 29.49 16.35
C ALA A 87 8.98 28.60 17.48
N ALA A 88 8.87 29.17 18.68
CA ALA A 88 8.30 28.42 19.82
C ALA A 88 6.84 28.04 19.54
N GLY A 89 6.57 26.74 19.53
CA GLY A 89 5.24 26.17 19.22
C GLY A 89 5.04 25.74 17.77
N ASP A 90 5.98 26.03 16.87
CA ASP A 90 5.94 25.57 15.47
C ASP A 90 6.29 24.07 15.37
N THR A 91 5.70 23.43 14.38
CA THR A 91 6.00 22.06 13.99
C THR A 91 6.44 22.03 12.53
N GLN A 92 7.44 21.20 12.22
CA GLN A 92 7.88 20.90 10.86
C GLN A 92 7.80 19.40 10.63
N ASP A 93 7.07 19.02 9.61
CA ASP A 93 6.99 17.62 9.17
C ASP A 93 8.00 17.37 8.05
N VAL A 94 8.73 16.26 8.13
CA VAL A 94 9.64 15.79 7.09
C VAL A 94 9.17 14.42 6.65
N VAL A 95 8.82 14.31 5.37
CA VAL A 95 8.41 13.05 4.77
C VAL A 95 9.57 12.47 3.97
N THR A 96 9.88 11.22 4.19
CA THR A 96 10.91 10.47 3.45
C THR A 96 10.32 9.20 2.87
N ALA A 97 10.73 8.84 1.65
CA ALA A 97 10.38 7.60 1.01
C ALA A 97 11.64 6.73 0.80
N VAL A 98 11.49 5.43 0.97
CA VAL A 98 12.49 4.44 0.55
C VAL A 98 11.90 3.70 -0.63
N ILE A 99 12.49 3.87 -1.79
CA ILE A 99 12.01 3.30 -3.05
C ILE A 99 13.05 2.35 -3.63
N GLY A 100 12.60 1.38 -4.39
CA GLY A 100 13.44 0.43 -5.10
C GLY A 100 12.94 0.24 -6.52
N GLY A 101 13.79 -0.28 -7.38
CA GLY A 101 13.45 -0.67 -8.74
C GLY A 101 14.20 -1.94 -9.13
N LEU A 102 13.56 -2.80 -9.90
CA LEU A 102 14.12 -4.05 -10.37
C LEU A 102 13.84 -4.21 -11.87
N GLY A 103 14.88 -4.10 -12.67
CA GLY A 103 14.85 -4.33 -14.11
C GLY A 103 15.77 -5.47 -14.52
N ASP A 104 15.78 -5.81 -15.80
CA ASP A 104 16.61 -6.89 -16.38
C ASP A 104 18.12 -6.58 -16.35
N SER A 105 18.50 -5.34 -16.07
CA SER A 105 19.87 -4.89 -15.92
C SER A 105 19.97 -3.76 -14.90
N TYR A 106 21.19 -3.42 -14.47
CA TYR A 106 21.39 -2.30 -13.54
C TYR A 106 20.89 -0.95 -14.11
N LEU A 107 20.98 -0.71 -15.42
CA LEU A 107 20.47 0.51 -16.05
C LEU A 107 18.94 0.53 -16.12
N THR A 108 18.31 -0.60 -16.42
CA THR A 108 16.84 -0.70 -16.40
C THR A 108 16.30 -0.61 -14.99
N SER A 109 17.02 -1.11 -13.98
CA SER A 109 16.68 -0.92 -12.57
C SER A 109 16.74 0.58 -12.17
N VAL A 110 17.73 1.34 -12.67
CA VAL A 110 17.80 2.80 -12.45
C VAL A 110 16.61 3.51 -13.12
N THR A 111 16.22 3.09 -14.31
CA THR A 111 15.03 3.63 -14.99
C THR A 111 13.77 3.39 -14.17
N ASP A 112 13.62 2.19 -13.63
CA ASP A 112 12.49 1.80 -12.81
C ASP A 112 12.42 2.60 -11.50
N VAL A 113 13.56 2.77 -10.81
CA VAL A 113 13.64 3.65 -9.62
C VAL A 113 13.22 5.10 -9.96
N LYS A 114 13.64 5.64 -11.11
CA LYS A 114 13.24 6.99 -11.52
C LYS A 114 11.73 7.11 -11.77
N ASN A 115 11.13 6.09 -12.37
CA ASN A 115 9.67 6.05 -12.56
C ASN A 115 8.94 5.99 -11.21
N THR A 116 9.41 5.14 -10.31
CA THR A 116 8.87 5.03 -8.94
C THR A 116 9.03 6.34 -8.15
N ASP A 117 10.16 7.03 -8.30
CA ASP A 117 10.41 8.34 -7.69
C ASP A 117 9.43 9.40 -8.19
N ALA A 118 9.18 9.45 -9.50
CA ALA A 118 8.20 10.36 -10.08
C ALA A 118 6.78 10.12 -9.56
N VAL A 119 6.40 8.86 -9.35
CA VAL A 119 5.12 8.47 -8.73
C VAL A 119 5.09 8.93 -7.28
N ALA A 120 6.14 8.66 -6.50
CA ALA A 120 6.23 9.06 -5.09
C ALA A 120 6.15 10.58 -4.93
N GLN A 121 6.80 11.35 -5.82
CA GLN A 121 6.72 12.81 -5.84
C GLN A 121 5.30 13.29 -6.15
N THR A 122 4.61 12.68 -7.13
CA THR A 122 3.23 13.02 -7.47
C THR A 122 2.29 12.78 -6.29
N LEU A 123 2.45 11.66 -5.60
CA LEU A 123 1.66 11.34 -4.39
C LEU A 123 1.89 12.36 -3.27
N PHE A 124 3.14 12.78 -3.09
CA PHE A 124 3.47 13.80 -2.09
C PHE A 124 2.86 15.17 -2.45
N ASP A 125 2.95 15.58 -3.71
CA ASP A 125 2.46 16.88 -4.20
C ASP A 125 0.94 17.02 -4.07
N ASP A 126 0.19 15.93 -4.17
CA ASP A 126 -1.27 15.90 -3.96
C ASP A 126 -1.67 15.55 -2.51
N LEU A 127 -0.72 15.55 -1.60
CA LEU A 127 -0.93 15.21 -0.18
C LEU A 127 -1.53 13.81 0.02
N PHE A 128 -1.12 12.87 -0.81
CA PHE A 128 -1.57 11.47 -0.82
C PHE A 128 -3.07 11.26 -1.05
N GLN A 129 -3.77 12.25 -1.63
CA GLN A 129 -5.20 12.15 -1.92
C GLN A 129 -5.52 11.20 -3.08
N SER A 130 -4.58 11.00 -3.99
CA SER A 130 -4.70 10.08 -5.13
C SER A 130 -4.23 8.66 -4.83
N VAL A 131 -3.89 8.33 -3.59
CA VAL A 131 -3.51 6.95 -3.23
C VAL A 131 -4.70 6.02 -3.46
N PRO A 132 -4.55 5.01 -4.31
CA PRO A 132 -5.61 4.03 -4.50
C PRO A 132 -5.97 3.35 -3.17
N SER A 133 -7.25 3.22 -2.90
CA SER A 133 -7.74 2.53 -1.71
C SER A 133 -8.99 1.73 -2.03
N SER A 134 -9.27 0.73 -1.20
CA SER A 134 -10.54 0.00 -1.26
C SER A 134 -11.72 0.95 -1.02
N PRO A 135 -12.95 0.58 -1.44
CA PRO A 135 -14.14 1.35 -1.09
C PRO A 135 -14.30 1.48 0.43
N PRO A 136 -15.12 2.39 0.94
CA PRO A 136 -15.56 2.34 2.32
C PRO A 136 -16.20 0.99 2.65
N ALA A 137 -15.84 0.40 3.80
CA ALA A 137 -16.37 -0.89 4.21
C ALA A 137 -17.90 -0.81 4.43
N PRO A 138 -18.67 -1.82 4.00
CA PRO A 138 -20.09 -1.86 4.25
C PRO A 138 -20.40 -1.99 5.75
N VAL A 139 -21.43 -1.29 6.21
CA VAL A 139 -21.98 -1.48 7.56
C VAL A 139 -23.01 -2.59 7.49
N VAL A 140 -22.83 -3.64 8.28
CA VAL A 140 -23.63 -4.87 8.21
C VAL A 140 -24.40 -5.07 9.49
N ASP A 141 -25.71 -5.21 9.36
CA ASP A 141 -26.59 -5.67 10.43
C ASP A 141 -26.68 -7.21 10.39
N VAL A 142 -26.55 -7.83 11.56
CA VAL A 142 -26.58 -9.30 11.70
C VAL A 142 -27.80 -9.69 12.51
N THR A 143 -28.68 -10.49 11.89
CA THR A 143 -29.87 -11.01 12.57
C THR A 143 -29.77 -12.52 12.70
N PRO A 144 -29.59 -13.06 13.93
CA PRO A 144 -29.60 -14.50 14.17
C PRO A 144 -31.03 -15.05 14.21
N PHE A 145 -31.21 -16.25 13.68
CA PHE A 145 -32.36 -17.11 13.86
C PHE A 145 -31.93 -18.42 14.52
N GLU A 146 -32.84 -19.38 14.65
CA GLU A 146 -32.54 -20.67 15.26
C GLU A 146 -31.51 -21.49 14.46
N ASP A 147 -31.64 -21.50 13.12
CA ASP A 147 -30.82 -22.29 12.19
C ASP A 147 -30.31 -21.49 10.98
N GLN A 148 -30.42 -20.17 11.04
CA GLN A 148 -30.02 -19.25 9.95
C GLN A 148 -29.45 -17.95 10.49
N VAL A 149 -28.71 -17.25 9.64
CA VAL A 149 -28.21 -15.89 9.90
C VAL A 149 -28.54 -15.01 8.70
N LEU A 150 -29.19 -13.87 8.94
CA LEU A 150 -29.33 -12.83 7.93
C LEU A 150 -28.22 -11.79 8.12
N LEU A 151 -27.42 -11.60 7.09
CA LEU A 151 -26.53 -10.47 6.94
C LEU A 151 -27.20 -9.43 6.04
N ASP A 152 -27.35 -8.20 6.52
CA ASP A 152 -27.97 -7.09 5.80
C ASP A 152 -27.06 -5.85 5.81
N TRP A 153 -26.63 -5.42 4.63
CA TRP A 153 -25.82 -4.23 4.41
C TRP A 153 -26.51 -3.20 3.51
N SER A 154 -27.83 -3.22 3.50
CA SER A 154 -28.66 -2.35 2.65
C SER A 154 -28.85 -0.94 3.20
N GLY A 155 -28.21 -0.58 4.34
CA GLY A 155 -28.31 0.73 4.94
C GLY A 155 -27.93 1.85 3.97
N LEU A 156 -28.86 2.79 3.70
CA LEU A 156 -28.74 3.78 2.61
C LEU A 156 -27.46 4.63 2.67
N SER A 157 -27.02 5.04 3.84
CA SER A 157 -25.81 5.83 4.00
C SER A 157 -24.54 5.04 3.69
N SER A 158 -24.48 3.79 4.14
CA SER A 158 -23.38 2.86 3.88
C SER A 158 -23.33 2.50 2.40
N VAL A 159 -24.46 2.09 1.82
CA VAL A 159 -24.58 1.78 0.39
C VAL A 159 -24.11 2.96 -0.47
N SER A 160 -24.59 4.18 -0.17
CA SER A 160 -24.19 5.37 -0.91
C SER A 160 -22.69 5.61 -0.82
N ALA A 161 -22.10 5.52 0.36
CA ALA A 161 -20.66 5.73 0.55
C ALA A 161 -19.81 4.68 -0.17
N THR A 162 -20.20 3.41 -0.08
CA THR A 162 -19.46 2.29 -0.66
C THR A 162 -19.61 2.24 -2.19
N GLU A 163 -20.86 2.28 -2.69
CA GLU A 163 -21.13 2.03 -4.10
C GLU A 163 -20.91 3.23 -5.02
N SER A 164 -20.88 4.47 -4.48
CA SER A 164 -20.47 5.64 -5.24
C SER A 164 -18.97 5.90 -5.19
N SER A 165 -18.22 5.05 -4.50
CA SER A 165 -16.76 5.20 -4.38
C SER A 165 -16.08 5.08 -5.74
N ASN A 166 -15.25 6.09 -6.06
CA ASN A 166 -14.32 6.08 -7.18
C ASN A 166 -13.08 6.87 -6.76
N ILE A 167 -12.04 6.14 -6.37
CA ILE A 167 -10.79 6.72 -5.87
C ILE A 167 -9.69 6.39 -6.86
N SER A 168 -9.11 7.41 -7.48
CA SER A 168 -8.04 7.27 -8.48
C SER A 168 -8.39 6.31 -9.63
N GLY A 169 -9.67 6.34 -10.07
CA GLY A 169 -10.16 5.48 -11.14
C GLY A 169 -10.58 4.08 -10.70
N TYR A 170 -10.41 3.73 -9.42
CA TYR A 170 -10.94 2.50 -8.85
C TYR A 170 -12.40 2.71 -8.48
N ALA A 171 -13.30 2.29 -9.34
CA ALA A 171 -14.73 2.34 -9.10
C ALA A 171 -15.20 1.10 -8.34
N PHE A 172 -16.21 1.27 -7.48
CA PHE A 172 -16.86 0.15 -6.81
C PHE A 172 -17.30 -0.91 -7.85
N GLU A 173 -17.03 -2.19 -7.54
CA GLU A 173 -17.37 -3.30 -8.41
C GLU A 173 -18.31 -4.30 -7.74
N GLY A 174 -18.12 -4.58 -6.45
CA GLY A 174 -18.97 -5.54 -5.79
C GLY A 174 -18.69 -5.81 -4.32
N TYR A 175 -19.40 -6.80 -3.79
CA TYR A 175 -19.27 -7.30 -2.43
C TYR A 175 -18.87 -8.77 -2.44
N ASN A 176 -18.01 -9.16 -1.49
CA ASN A 176 -17.75 -10.53 -1.13
C ASN A 176 -18.29 -10.81 0.26
N VAL A 177 -18.78 -12.01 0.48
CA VAL A 177 -19.24 -12.51 1.79
C VAL A 177 -18.40 -13.71 2.16
N TYR A 178 -17.93 -13.73 3.40
CA TYR A 178 -17.07 -14.78 3.92
C TYR A 178 -17.62 -15.38 5.20
N GLN A 179 -17.31 -16.64 5.41
CA GLN A 179 -17.36 -17.27 6.73
C GLN A 179 -15.95 -17.48 7.25
N LEU A 180 -15.73 -17.17 8.53
CA LEU A 180 -14.44 -17.24 9.18
C LEU A 180 -14.46 -18.25 10.32
N PRO A 181 -13.37 -19.00 10.56
CA PRO A 181 -13.29 -19.95 11.67
C PRO A 181 -13.18 -19.27 13.04
N SER A 182 -12.74 -18.01 13.12
CA SER A 182 -12.59 -17.26 14.36
C SER A 182 -12.59 -15.75 14.14
N ALA A 183 -12.64 -14.98 15.22
CA ALA A 183 -12.53 -13.52 15.19
C ALA A 183 -11.14 -13.00 14.73
N THR A 184 -10.12 -13.83 14.74
CA THR A 184 -8.74 -13.48 14.38
C THR A 184 -8.28 -14.17 13.10
N ALA A 185 -9.20 -14.80 12.37
CA ALA A 185 -8.89 -15.50 11.14
C ALA A 185 -8.37 -14.55 10.06
N THR A 186 -7.39 -15.03 9.32
CA THR A 186 -6.82 -14.32 8.17
C THR A 186 -7.63 -14.59 6.89
N ALA A 187 -7.33 -13.87 5.83
CA ALA A 187 -7.99 -14.07 4.53
C ALA A 187 -7.80 -15.49 3.98
N ASP A 188 -6.65 -16.10 4.23
CA ASP A 188 -6.33 -17.46 3.77
C ASP A 188 -7.15 -18.56 4.49
N GLU A 189 -7.64 -18.24 5.70
CA GLU A 189 -8.48 -19.15 6.50
C GLU A 189 -9.98 -18.94 6.23
N ALA A 190 -10.34 -17.84 5.58
CA ALA A 190 -11.72 -17.48 5.29
C ALA A 190 -12.27 -18.26 4.09
N VAL A 191 -13.52 -18.71 4.18
CA VAL A 191 -14.23 -19.31 3.07
C VAL A 191 -15.17 -18.28 2.45
N ARG A 192 -14.94 -17.92 1.18
CA ARG A 192 -15.83 -17.04 0.45
C ARG A 192 -17.11 -17.77 0.07
N ILE A 193 -18.25 -17.29 0.56
CA ILE A 193 -19.56 -17.93 0.40
C ILE A 193 -20.45 -17.22 -0.62
N GLY A 194 -20.09 -16.01 -1.03
CA GLY A 194 -20.81 -15.29 -2.05
C GLY A 194 -20.04 -14.12 -2.62
N THR A 195 -20.28 -13.80 -3.89
CA THR A 195 -19.85 -12.59 -4.58
C THR A 195 -21.05 -11.98 -5.29
N PHE A 196 -21.25 -10.67 -5.12
CA PHE A 196 -22.35 -9.90 -5.69
C PHE A 196 -21.78 -8.63 -6.34
N ASP A 197 -21.71 -8.62 -7.64
CA ASP A 197 -21.01 -7.61 -8.43
C ASP A 197 -21.94 -6.90 -9.42
N LEU A 198 -21.47 -5.76 -9.93
CA LEU A 198 -22.21 -5.00 -10.94
C LEU A 198 -22.39 -5.83 -12.22
N THR A 199 -23.45 -5.51 -12.96
CA THR A 199 -23.64 -6.09 -14.29
C THR A 199 -23.03 -5.17 -15.34
N ASN A 200 -21.73 -5.35 -15.61
CA ASN A 200 -20.92 -4.47 -16.47
C ASN A 200 -19.96 -5.24 -17.37
N GLY A 201 -20.00 -6.57 -17.37
CA GLY A 201 -19.14 -7.45 -18.17
C GLY A 201 -17.83 -7.85 -17.51
N VAL A 202 -17.55 -7.40 -16.26
CA VAL A 202 -16.34 -7.77 -15.50
C VAL A 202 -16.64 -9.04 -14.70
N GLN A 203 -16.12 -10.17 -15.14
CA GLN A 203 -16.31 -11.47 -14.47
C GLN A 203 -15.06 -11.98 -13.77
N THR A 204 -13.89 -11.65 -14.30
CA THR A 204 -12.61 -12.09 -13.74
C THR A 204 -11.64 -10.92 -13.78
N ILE A 205 -11.10 -10.59 -12.63
CA ILE A 205 -10.04 -9.61 -12.52
C ILE A 205 -8.73 -10.36 -12.31
N THR A 206 -7.77 -10.12 -13.18
CA THR A 206 -6.42 -10.69 -13.06
C THR A 206 -5.48 -9.69 -12.40
N GLY A 207 -4.49 -10.19 -11.70
CA GLY A 207 -3.45 -9.41 -11.06
C GLY A 207 -2.09 -10.09 -11.17
N ASN A 208 -1.04 -9.31 -11.03
CA ASN A 208 0.32 -9.80 -11.03
C ASN A 208 0.70 -10.30 -9.63
N VAL A 209 1.01 -11.58 -9.51
CA VAL A 209 1.43 -12.20 -8.25
C VAL A 209 2.86 -12.68 -8.37
N PHE A 210 3.74 -12.17 -7.50
CA PHE A 210 5.11 -12.63 -7.42
C PHE A 210 5.17 -13.99 -6.73
N LEU A 211 5.78 -14.97 -7.40
CA LEU A 211 6.01 -16.31 -6.87
C LEU A 211 7.46 -16.44 -6.41
N PRO A 212 7.73 -16.33 -5.10
CA PRO A 212 9.10 -16.37 -4.56
C PRO A 212 9.85 -17.67 -4.90
N GLU A 213 9.13 -18.78 -4.98
CA GLU A 213 9.70 -20.10 -5.29
C GLU A 213 10.33 -20.17 -6.69
N TYR A 214 9.80 -19.36 -7.62
CA TYR A 214 10.25 -19.34 -9.01
C TYR A 214 10.98 -18.03 -9.37
N GLY A 215 10.99 -17.04 -8.45
CA GLY A 215 11.57 -15.72 -8.68
C GLY A 215 10.93 -14.95 -9.84
N THR A 216 9.67 -15.21 -10.13
CA THR A 216 8.95 -14.62 -11.26
C THR A 216 7.56 -14.10 -10.84
N THR A 217 7.06 -13.13 -11.59
CA THR A 217 5.70 -12.63 -11.48
C THR A 217 4.83 -13.28 -12.55
N VAL A 218 3.64 -13.74 -12.16
CA VAL A 218 2.66 -14.34 -13.07
C VAL A 218 1.33 -13.63 -12.94
N GLU A 219 0.64 -13.44 -14.05
CA GLU A 219 -0.72 -12.93 -14.07
C GLU A 219 -1.70 -14.07 -13.77
N ILE A 220 -2.43 -13.95 -12.67
CA ILE A 220 -3.42 -14.92 -12.25
C ILE A 220 -4.74 -14.23 -11.90
N PRO A 221 -5.88 -14.96 -11.92
CA PRO A 221 -7.15 -14.44 -11.40
C PRO A 221 -7.04 -14.17 -9.89
N VAL A 222 -7.32 -12.92 -9.48
CA VAL A 222 -7.31 -12.48 -8.07
C VAL A 222 -8.72 -12.23 -7.53
N GLN A 223 -9.67 -11.91 -8.40
CA GLN A 223 -11.07 -11.69 -8.03
C GLN A 223 -11.99 -12.29 -9.09
N PHE A 224 -13.06 -12.95 -8.63
CA PHE A 224 -14.08 -13.54 -9.48
C PHE A 224 -15.43 -12.91 -9.18
N GLY A 225 -16.10 -12.41 -10.21
CA GLY A 225 -17.45 -11.92 -10.18
C GLY A 225 -18.41 -12.89 -10.89
N LEU A 226 -19.70 -12.65 -10.75
CA LEU A 226 -20.76 -13.37 -11.45
C LEU A 226 -21.45 -12.55 -12.53
N ASP A 227 -21.22 -11.24 -12.56
CA ASP A 227 -21.85 -10.26 -13.48
C ASP A 227 -23.39 -10.35 -13.46
N LYS A 228 -23.95 -10.52 -12.25
CA LYS A 228 -25.41 -10.79 -12.03
C LYS A 228 -26.12 -9.70 -11.24
N GLY A 229 -25.44 -8.65 -10.88
CA GLY A 229 -25.98 -7.55 -10.10
C GLY A 229 -25.72 -7.68 -8.60
N VAL A 230 -25.67 -6.52 -7.98
CA VAL A 230 -25.37 -6.36 -6.56
C VAL A 230 -26.54 -6.83 -5.70
N LYS A 231 -26.25 -7.61 -4.66
CA LYS A 231 -27.17 -7.87 -3.55
C LYS A 231 -26.63 -7.20 -2.29
N ARG A 232 -27.55 -6.80 -1.42
CA ARG A 232 -27.22 -6.11 -0.17
C ARG A 232 -27.71 -6.84 1.07
N GLN A 233 -28.04 -8.11 0.91
CA GLN A 233 -28.42 -9.02 1.98
C GLN A 233 -28.17 -10.47 1.57
N LEU A 234 -27.90 -11.31 2.55
CA LEU A 234 -27.71 -12.75 2.36
C LEU A 234 -28.24 -13.52 3.56
N LEU A 235 -29.16 -14.47 3.31
CA LEU A 235 -29.60 -15.42 4.30
C LEU A 235 -28.70 -16.65 4.22
N ILE A 236 -28.04 -16.98 5.32
CA ILE A 236 -27.12 -18.10 5.44
C ILE A 236 -27.79 -19.19 6.25
N SER A 237 -27.90 -20.39 5.69
CA SER A 237 -28.54 -21.56 6.32
C SER A 237 -27.59 -22.77 6.41
N GLN A 238 -26.34 -22.60 6.07
CA GLN A 238 -25.31 -23.64 6.04
C GLN A 238 -24.02 -23.14 6.66
N ASP A 239 -23.33 -24.02 7.35
CA ASP A 239 -21.95 -23.83 7.76
C ASP A 239 -21.00 -24.22 6.61
N TYR A 240 -20.38 -23.25 5.97
CA TYR A 240 -19.51 -23.47 4.81
C TYR A 240 -18.09 -23.94 5.19
N LEU A 241 -17.72 -23.85 6.47
CA LEU A 241 -16.45 -24.40 6.96
C LEU A 241 -16.52 -25.92 7.13
N THR A 242 -17.67 -26.43 7.58
CA THR A 242 -17.86 -27.87 7.85
C THR A 242 -18.72 -28.57 6.80
N GLY A 243 -19.47 -27.82 5.99
CA GLY A 243 -20.41 -28.31 5.01
C GLY A 243 -21.74 -28.79 5.61
N GLY A 244 -21.94 -28.62 6.92
CA GLY A 244 -23.13 -29.03 7.66
C GLY A 244 -24.18 -27.92 7.84
N PRO A 245 -25.26 -28.17 8.61
CA PRO A 245 -26.18 -27.12 8.99
C PRO A 245 -25.60 -26.21 10.05
N LEU A 246 -26.16 -25.01 10.18
CA LEU A 246 -25.95 -24.18 11.34
C LEU A 246 -26.70 -24.73 12.55
N TYR A 247 -26.08 -24.71 13.72
CA TYR A 247 -26.64 -25.29 14.95
C TYR A 247 -27.12 -24.22 15.93
N PRO A 248 -28.33 -24.35 16.47
CA PRO A 248 -28.87 -23.45 17.48
C PRO A 248 -27.92 -23.30 18.68
N GLY A 249 -27.72 -22.06 19.14
CA GLY A 249 -26.85 -21.74 20.27
C GLY A 249 -25.36 -21.73 19.97
N SER A 250 -24.94 -22.09 18.75
CA SER A 250 -23.54 -22.07 18.32
C SER A 250 -23.12 -20.67 17.86
N GLU A 251 -21.81 -20.46 17.88
CA GLU A 251 -21.17 -19.20 17.52
C GLU A 251 -20.54 -19.30 16.14
N TYR A 252 -20.71 -18.25 15.35
CA TYR A 252 -20.18 -18.16 14.00
C TYR A 252 -19.58 -16.78 13.74
N TYR A 253 -18.68 -16.71 12.78
CA TYR A 253 -18.07 -15.46 12.33
C TYR A 253 -18.25 -15.32 10.84
N PHE A 254 -18.72 -14.15 10.43
CA PHE A 254 -18.88 -13.80 9.02
C PHE A 254 -18.18 -12.47 8.73
N ALA A 255 -17.95 -12.16 7.47
CA ALA A 255 -17.53 -10.84 7.04
C ALA A 255 -18.19 -10.49 5.70
N VAL A 256 -18.47 -9.22 5.52
CA VAL A 256 -18.85 -8.67 4.21
C VAL A 256 -17.83 -7.62 3.86
N THR A 257 -17.21 -7.77 2.72
CA THR A 257 -16.24 -6.83 2.16
C THR A 257 -16.80 -6.17 0.92
N ALA A 258 -16.23 -5.04 0.55
CA ALA A 258 -16.46 -4.39 -0.73
C ALA A 258 -15.16 -4.35 -1.51
N TYR A 259 -15.23 -4.47 -2.83
CA TYR A 259 -14.07 -4.32 -3.69
C TYR A 259 -14.36 -3.38 -4.85
N ASN A 260 -13.32 -2.76 -5.35
CA ASN A 260 -13.33 -1.90 -6.51
C ASN A 260 -12.50 -2.49 -7.65
N TYR A 261 -12.59 -1.88 -8.80
CA TYR A 261 -11.85 -2.28 -10.00
C TYR A 261 -11.36 -1.08 -10.79
N ASN A 262 -10.13 -1.18 -11.29
CA ASN A 262 -9.56 -0.31 -12.31
C ASN A 262 -8.82 -1.17 -13.35
N ALA A 263 -9.22 -1.08 -14.61
CA ALA A 263 -8.61 -1.85 -15.69
C ALA A 263 -7.16 -1.43 -15.98
N GLU A 264 -6.87 -0.14 -15.78
CA GLU A 264 -5.58 0.48 -16.07
C GLU A 264 -5.13 1.31 -14.85
N PRO A 265 -4.69 0.64 -13.77
CA PRO A 265 -4.32 1.33 -12.54
C PRO A 265 -3.09 2.22 -12.75
N PRO A 266 -3.13 3.50 -12.33
CA PRO A 266 -2.06 4.44 -12.65
C PRO A 266 -0.84 4.34 -11.73
N LEU A 267 -0.98 3.81 -10.51
CA LEU A 267 0.03 3.91 -9.47
C LEU A 267 0.49 2.57 -8.89
N ILE A 268 -0.35 1.56 -8.97
CA ILE A 268 -0.07 0.21 -8.44
C ILE A 268 -0.49 -0.82 -9.48
N GLU A 269 0.08 -2.02 -9.41
CA GLU A 269 -0.25 -3.08 -10.36
C GLU A 269 -1.58 -3.79 -10.06
N ASP A 270 -2.07 -3.68 -8.83
CA ASP A 270 -3.31 -4.34 -8.41
C ASP A 270 -4.53 -3.68 -9.04
N LYS A 271 -5.25 -4.43 -9.87
CA LYS A 271 -6.46 -3.97 -10.54
C LYS A 271 -7.70 -3.97 -9.66
N ALA A 272 -7.69 -4.68 -8.54
CA ALA A 272 -8.78 -4.74 -7.58
C ALA A 272 -8.25 -4.53 -6.16
N LEU A 273 -8.96 -3.72 -5.38
CA LEU A 273 -8.66 -3.49 -3.98
C LEU A 273 -9.90 -3.83 -3.16
N GLU A 274 -9.73 -4.71 -2.17
CA GLU A 274 -10.81 -5.18 -1.30
C GLU A 274 -10.64 -4.63 0.11
N THR A 275 -11.74 -4.34 0.80
CA THR A 275 -11.72 -3.90 2.20
C THR A 275 -11.20 -5.03 3.10
N ALA A 276 -10.57 -4.65 4.21
CA ALA A 276 -10.11 -5.63 5.19
C ALA A 276 -11.28 -6.47 5.73
N LEU A 277 -11.03 -7.76 5.98
CA LEU A 277 -11.97 -8.64 6.65
C LEU A 277 -12.22 -8.14 8.08
N THR A 278 -13.47 -7.74 8.35
CA THR A 278 -13.91 -7.37 9.69
C THR A 278 -14.87 -8.44 10.20
N PRO A 279 -14.44 -9.25 11.18
CA PRO A 279 -15.28 -10.35 11.67
C PRO A 279 -16.53 -9.85 12.37
N LEU A 280 -17.67 -10.36 11.95
CA LEU A 280 -18.99 -10.15 12.53
C LEU A 280 -19.32 -11.38 13.37
N TYR A 281 -19.33 -11.22 14.68
CA TYR A 281 -19.72 -12.28 15.60
C TYR A 281 -21.22 -12.43 15.63
N VAL A 282 -21.69 -13.68 15.58
CA VAL A 282 -23.09 -14.02 15.77
C VAL A 282 -23.23 -15.31 16.58
N ARG A 283 -24.14 -15.31 17.52
CA ARG A 283 -24.58 -16.52 18.21
C ARG A 283 -26.03 -16.80 17.82
N LEU A 284 -26.27 -17.99 17.30
CA LEU A 284 -27.62 -18.37 16.94
C LEU A 284 -28.55 -18.47 18.16
N GLU A 285 -29.81 -18.15 17.96
CA GLU A 285 -30.82 -18.29 18.99
C GLU A 285 -30.89 -19.77 19.47
N PRO A 286 -30.92 -20.01 20.77
CA PRO A 286 -31.09 -21.35 21.27
C PRO A 286 -32.51 -21.86 20.92
N ALA A 287 -32.61 -23.11 20.53
CA ALA A 287 -33.91 -23.72 20.26
C ALA A 287 -34.84 -23.60 21.48
N SER A 288 -35.95 -22.91 21.31
CA SER A 288 -36.94 -22.78 22.37
C SER A 288 -37.86 -24.00 22.34
N PHE A 289 -38.03 -24.68 23.45
CA PHE A 289 -38.98 -25.76 23.59
C PHE A 289 -40.40 -25.27 23.23
N GLY A 290 -40.95 -25.71 22.10
CA GLY A 290 -42.31 -25.46 21.68
C GLY A 290 -42.59 -24.25 20.80
N THR A 291 -41.57 -23.46 20.41
CA THR A 291 -41.71 -22.35 19.45
C THR A 291 -40.89 -22.64 18.20
N ARG A 292 -41.55 -22.81 17.06
CA ARG A 292 -40.91 -22.75 15.76
C ARG A 292 -41.07 -21.34 15.21
N TYR A 293 -39.96 -20.62 15.06
CA TYR A 293 -39.95 -19.38 14.29
C TYR A 293 -39.86 -19.77 12.81
N SER A 294 -40.95 -19.61 12.05
CA SER A 294 -40.86 -19.69 10.59
C SER A 294 -40.61 -18.29 10.07
N ALA A 295 -39.46 -18.07 9.46
CA ALA A 295 -39.27 -16.92 8.60
C ALA A 295 -40.12 -17.14 7.34
N THR A 296 -41.34 -16.63 7.35
CA THR A 296 -42.08 -16.40 6.11
C THR A 296 -41.63 -15.07 5.56
N ALA A 297 -40.90 -15.12 4.41
CA ALA A 297 -40.53 -13.97 3.61
C ALA A 297 -41.79 -13.25 3.09
#